data_0e7905c1a16f45a25d8bc4bfd2e682bf
#
_entry.id   0e7905c1a16f45a25d8bc4bfd2e682bf
#
_cell.length_a   1.000
_cell.length_b   1.000
_cell.length_c   1.000
_cell.angle_alpha   90.00
_cell.angle_beta   90.00
_cell.angle_gamma   90.00
#
_symmetry.space_group_name_H-M   'P 1'
#
loop_
_entity.id
_entity.type
_entity.pdbx_description
1 polymer ?
#
loop_
_entity_poly.entity_id
_entity_poly.type
_entity_poly.pdbx_seq_one_letter_code
_entity_poly.pdbx_strand_id
1 'polypeptide(L)'
;MSEGVEIEAKLSVGDPERVRGAIEAANPDELAGFAAAGEVRRVDVLDRYLDTEDLALETALARVRLRQGGEGVLATFKRQGVIRGGVTERVELDGPATEDPDPATWPESPARVALLEILGPGRALVETARLRQHRLLRDVRRGETVVELSLDRLEALDGDRVAATRWELEAELKQGSRDDLGELVAALLRIPGVGVATESKRAFARSANSRLVHSRAP
;
A
#
# COMPACT_ATOMS: atom_id res chain seq x y z
N MET A 1 -3.58 -1.74 19.56
CA MET A 1 -3.06 -1.14 18.31
C MET A 1 -2.58 0.25 18.65
N SER A 2 -1.33 0.61 18.35
CA SER A 2 -0.92 2.01 18.42
C SER A 2 -1.61 2.72 17.24
N GLU A 3 -2.65 3.49 17.53
CA GLU A 3 -3.31 4.32 16.52
C GLU A 3 -2.24 5.11 15.75
N GLY A 4 -2.20 4.92 14.43
CA GLY A 4 -1.32 5.67 13.55
C GLY A 4 0.07 5.08 13.25
N VAL A 5 0.37 3.83 13.59
CA VAL A 5 1.62 3.15 13.19
C VAL A 5 1.30 1.91 12.37
N GLU A 6 1.77 1.88 11.13
CA GLU A 6 1.75 0.71 10.24
C GLU A 6 3.09 -0.04 10.31
N ILE A 7 3.02 -1.37 10.40
CA ILE A 7 4.18 -2.28 10.36
C ILE A 7 3.93 -3.29 9.27
N GLU A 8 4.69 -3.21 8.18
CA GLU A 8 4.46 -4.04 6.99
C GLU A 8 5.77 -4.49 6.34
N ALA A 9 5.72 -5.59 5.63
CA ALA A 9 6.73 -6.00 4.66
C ALA A 9 6.13 -5.99 3.25
N LYS A 10 6.93 -5.56 2.25
CA LYS A 10 6.56 -5.54 0.84
C LYS A 10 7.47 -6.46 0.06
N LEU A 11 6.85 -7.34 -0.72
CA LEU A 11 7.51 -8.37 -1.49
C LEU A 11 7.11 -8.27 -2.96
N SER A 12 8.08 -8.41 -3.86
CA SER A 12 7.83 -8.54 -5.30
C SER A 12 7.38 -9.96 -5.63
N VAL A 13 6.50 -10.11 -6.62
CA VAL A 13 5.93 -11.40 -7.01
C VAL A 13 6.11 -11.63 -8.51
N GLY A 14 6.87 -12.64 -8.87
CA GLY A 14 7.08 -13.10 -10.24
C GLY A 14 6.17 -14.26 -10.66
N ASP A 15 5.65 -15.03 -9.69
CA ASP A 15 4.68 -16.12 -9.91
C ASP A 15 3.42 -15.92 -9.05
N PRO A 16 2.45 -15.13 -9.53
CA PRO A 16 1.27 -14.77 -8.75
C PRO A 16 0.33 -15.96 -8.47
N GLU A 17 0.28 -16.96 -9.35
CA GLU A 17 -0.59 -18.12 -9.14
C GLU A 17 -0.07 -19.00 -7.99
N ARG A 18 1.23 -19.17 -7.89
CA ARG A 18 1.86 -19.90 -6.77
C ARG A 18 1.64 -19.18 -5.44
N VAL A 19 1.84 -17.85 -5.41
CA VAL A 19 1.61 -17.05 -4.20
C VAL A 19 0.15 -17.06 -3.81
N ARG A 20 -0.77 -16.97 -4.79
CA ARG A 20 -2.20 -17.10 -4.54
C ARG A 20 -2.53 -18.43 -3.87
N GLY A 21 -2.04 -19.54 -4.41
CA GLY A 21 -2.26 -20.88 -3.84
C GLY A 21 -1.75 -20.99 -2.40
N ALA A 22 -0.57 -20.42 -2.10
CA ALA A 22 -0.01 -20.41 -0.75
C ALA A 22 -0.86 -19.60 0.24
N ILE A 23 -1.37 -18.41 -0.18
CA ILE A 23 -2.24 -17.56 0.64
C ILE A 23 -3.61 -18.24 0.86
N GLU A 24 -4.21 -18.78 -0.19
CA GLU A 24 -5.52 -19.45 -0.09
C GLU A 24 -5.45 -20.73 0.79
N ALA A 25 -4.38 -21.49 0.69
CA ALA A 25 -4.15 -22.66 1.52
C ALA A 25 -3.82 -22.29 2.97
N ALA A 26 -3.03 -21.22 3.17
CA ALA A 26 -2.51 -20.75 4.46
C ALA A 26 -2.00 -21.92 5.34
N ASN A 27 -1.15 -22.77 4.72
CA ASN A 27 -0.59 -23.95 5.36
C ASN A 27 0.46 -23.55 6.42
N PRO A 28 0.28 -23.89 7.70
CA PRO A 28 1.23 -23.53 8.77
C PRO A 28 2.65 -24.02 8.54
N ASP A 29 2.84 -25.19 7.92
CA ASP A 29 4.16 -25.76 7.64
C ASP A 29 4.95 -24.90 6.63
N GLU A 30 4.25 -24.19 5.74
CA GLU A 30 4.83 -23.32 4.73
C GLU A 30 4.95 -21.85 5.21
N LEU A 31 4.06 -21.43 6.13
CA LEU A 31 3.94 -20.06 6.62
C LEU A 31 4.45 -19.89 8.06
N ALA A 32 5.53 -20.58 8.44
CA ALA A 32 6.17 -20.46 9.76
C ALA A 32 5.20 -20.64 10.94
N GLY A 33 4.25 -21.58 10.84
CA GLY A 33 3.25 -21.86 11.87
C GLY A 33 2.01 -20.95 11.84
N PHE A 34 1.90 -20.02 10.88
CA PHE A 34 0.71 -19.23 10.70
C PHE A 34 -0.37 -20.00 9.95
N ALA A 35 -1.56 -20.07 10.53
CA ALA A 35 -2.76 -20.66 9.92
C ALA A 35 -3.75 -19.60 9.49
N ALA A 36 -4.68 -19.97 8.62
CA ALA A 36 -5.79 -19.10 8.20
C ALA A 36 -6.61 -18.58 9.39
N ALA A 37 -6.90 -17.27 9.40
CA ALA A 37 -7.73 -16.62 10.42
C ALA A 37 -8.86 -15.81 9.73
N GLY A 38 -9.82 -16.53 9.15
CA GLY A 38 -10.93 -15.93 8.40
C GLY A 38 -10.96 -16.39 6.93
N GLU A 39 -11.86 -15.81 6.15
CA GLU A 39 -12.04 -16.12 4.74
C GLU A 39 -11.11 -15.27 3.85
N VAL A 40 -10.90 -15.74 2.63
CA VAL A 40 -10.27 -14.93 1.58
C VAL A 40 -11.25 -13.85 1.14
N ARG A 41 -10.76 -12.61 1.10
CA ARG A 41 -11.52 -11.43 0.63
C ARG A 41 -10.92 -10.93 -0.67
N ARG A 42 -11.77 -10.45 -1.59
CA ARG A 42 -11.35 -9.79 -2.83
C ARG A 42 -11.87 -8.36 -2.82
N VAL A 43 -10.96 -7.42 -3.05
CA VAL A 43 -11.27 -5.99 -3.00
C VAL A 43 -10.62 -5.28 -4.17
N ASP A 44 -11.41 -4.48 -4.89
CA ASP A 44 -10.93 -3.58 -5.93
C ASP A 44 -10.89 -2.16 -5.41
N VAL A 45 -9.75 -1.48 -5.58
CA VAL A 45 -9.58 -0.09 -5.16
C VAL A 45 -8.86 0.73 -6.23
N LEU A 46 -9.16 2.03 -6.23
CA LEU A 46 -8.45 3.03 -7.04
C LEU A 46 -7.77 4.01 -6.09
N ASP A 47 -6.44 4.05 -6.14
CA ASP A 47 -5.62 5.00 -5.41
C ASP A 47 -5.23 6.18 -6.32
N ARG A 48 -5.52 7.40 -5.89
CA ARG A 48 -5.04 8.64 -6.47
C ARG A 48 -4.00 9.24 -5.53
N TYR A 49 -2.75 9.32 -5.96
CA TYR A 49 -1.66 9.93 -5.19
C TYR A 49 -1.62 11.42 -5.47
N LEU A 50 -1.63 12.21 -4.41
CA LEU A 50 -1.65 13.66 -4.50
C LEU A 50 -0.34 14.25 -3.95
N ASP A 51 0.06 15.38 -4.51
CA ASP A 51 1.14 16.24 -4.01
C ASP A 51 0.88 17.66 -4.50
N THR A 52 1.64 18.64 -4.04
CA THR A 52 1.64 19.97 -4.64
C THR A 52 2.44 19.95 -5.95
N GLU A 53 2.26 20.97 -6.81
CA GLU A 53 3.04 21.09 -8.05
C GLU A 53 4.55 21.15 -7.79
N ASP A 54 4.97 21.76 -6.68
CA ASP A 54 6.36 21.86 -6.23
C ASP A 54 6.82 20.68 -5.36
N LEU A 55 6.01 19.60 -5.27
CA LEU A 55 6.31 18.36 -4.54
C LEU A 55 6.62 18.59 -3.04
N ALA A 56 5.84 19.44 -2.39
CA ALA A 56 6.06 19.77 -0.98
C ALA A 56 5.91 18.58 -0.03
N LEU A 57 4.96 17.67 -0.30
CA LEU A 57 4.81 16.46 0.51
C LEU A 57 6.00 15.52 0.33
N GLU A 58 6.47 15.32 -0.90
CA GLU A 58 7.65 14.50 -1.19
C GLU A 58 8.89 15.09 -0.48
N THR A 59 9.07 16.40 -0.52
CA THR A 59 10.15 17.12 0.16
C THR A 59 10.07 16.95 1.69
N ALA A 60 8.85 16.94 2.24
CA ALA A 60 8.60 16.69 3.67
C ALA A 60 8.63 15.20 4.04
N LEU A 61 9.04 14.31 3.12
CA LEU A 61 9.04 12.86 3.30
C LEU A 61 7.66 12.31 3.72
N ALA A 62 6.60 12.96 3.22
CA ALA A 62 5.21 12.60 3.44
C ALA A 62 4.53 12.21 2.11
N ARG A 63 3.41 11.53 2.22
CA ARG A 63 2.58 11.09 1.09
C ARG A 63 1.12 11.13 1.48
N VAL A 64 0.28 11.51 0.54
CA VAL A 64 -1.17 11.39 0.69
C VAL A 64 -1.74 10.66 -0.52
N ARG A 65 -2.73 9.83 -0.27
CA ARG A 65 -3.56 9.22 -1.32
C ARG A 65 -5.02 9.34 -0.97
N LEU A 66 -5.85 9.44 -2.00
CA LEU A 66 -7.28 9.19 -1.93
C LEU A 66 -7.54 7.80 -2.45
N ARG A 67 -8.12 6.92 -1.63
CA ARG A 67 -8.52 5.57 -2.01
C ARG A 67 -10.01 5.53 -2.21
N GLN A 68 -10.42 5.18 -3.41
CA GLN A 68 -11.79 4.87 -3.79
C GLN A 68 -12.00 3.35 -3.76
N GLY A 69 -13.03 2.89 -3.06
CA GLY A 69 -13.41 1.48 -2.97
C GLY A 69 -14.44 1.29 -1.87
N GLY A 70 -15.31 0.28 -2.01
CA GLY A 70 -16.37 0.05 -1.03
C GLY A 70 -17.30 1.25 -0.85
N GLU A 71 -17.44 1.75 0.38
CA GLU A 71 -18.44 2.75 0.78
C GLU A 71 -17.91 4.19 0.77
N GLY A 72 -17.03 4.56 -0.13
CA GLY A 72 -16.63 5.97 -0.22
C GLY A 72 -15.16 6.20 -0.52
N VAL A 73 -14.68 7.40 -0.16
CA VAL A 73 -13.29 7.82 -0.36
C VAL A 73 -12.60 7.94 0.99
N LEU A 74 -11.43 7.29 1.10
CA LEU A 74 -10.56 7.36 2.26
C LEU A 74 -9.28 8.13 1.91
N ALA A 75 -8.96 9.16 2.69
CA ALA A 75 -7.63 9.76 2.66
C ALA A 75 -6.69 8.98 3.56
N THR A 76 -5.51 8.63 3.04
CA THR A 76 -4.42 8.03 3.82
C THR A 76 -3.21 8.96 3.75
N PHE A 77 -2.77 9.43 4.91
CA PHE A 77 -1.53 10.19 5.07
C PHE A 77 -0.45 9.28 5.65
N LYS A 78 0.74 9.24 5.00
CA LYS A 78 1.88 8.44 5.44
C LYS A 78 3.13 9.29 5.54
N ARG A 79 3.92 9.09 6.60
CA ARG A 79 5.29 9.61 6.68
C ARG A 79 6.30 8.54 6.29
N GLN A 80 7.51 8.97 5.93
CA GLN A 80 8.62 8.03 5.71
C GLN A 80 8.89 7.28 7.00
N GLY A 81 9.06 5.97 6.87
CA GLY A 81 9.30 5.06 7.97
C GLY A 81 10.75 4.61 8.08
N VAL A 82 11.01 3.78 9.07
CA VAL A 82 12.27 3.07 9.28
C VAL A 82 12.12 1.65 8.76
N ILE A 83 13.11 1.17 8.00
CA ILE A 83 13.16 -0.19 7.50
C ILE A 83 14.17 -1.00 8.33
N ARG A 84 13.74 -2.11 8.89
CA ARG A 84 14.60 -3.06 9.63
C ARG A 84 14.24 -4.48 9.21
N GLY A 85 15.24 -5.24 8.73
CA GLY A 85 15.03 -6.65 8.32
C GLY A 85 13.97 -6.84 7.24
N GLY A 86 13.78 -5.86 6.33
CA GLY A 86 12.74 -5.93 5.29
C GLY A 86 11.33 -5.52 5.75
N VAL A 87 11.16 -5.18 7.03
CA VAL A 87 9.90 -4.68 7.60
C VAL A 87 9.99 -3.16 7.74
N THR A 88 8.97 -2.47 7.27
CA THR A 88 8.82 -1.01 7.37
C THR A 88 7.88 -0.67 8.53
N GLU A 89 8.29 0.27 9.36
CA GLU A 89 7.46 0.88 10.38
C GLU A 89 7.32 2.37 10.08
N ARG A 90 6.09 2.87 10.00
CA ARG A 90 5.82 4.28 9.69
C ARG A 90 4.51 4.77 10.28
N VAL A 91 4.41 6.09 10.42
CA VAL A 91 3.14 6.74 10.72
C VAL A 91 2.21 6.63 9.53
N GLU A 92 1.02 6.10 9.76
CA GLU A 92 -0.09 6.07 8.82
C GLU A 92 -1.36 6.56 9.52
N LEU A 93 -2.00 7.55 8.94
CA LEU A 93 -3.22 8.16 9.44
C LEU A 93 -4.27 8.12 8.35
N ASP A 94 -5.43 7.60 8.68
CA ASP A 94 -6.58 7.52 7.78
C ASP A 94 -7.67 8.49 8.19
N GLY A 95 -8.56 8.79 7.24
CA GLY A 95 -9.77 9.54 7.50
C GLY A 95 -10.68 9.61 6.28
N PRO A 96 -11.99 9.87 6.48
CA PRO A 96 -12.92 10.06 5.38
C PRO A 96 -12.50 11.27 4.53
N ALA A 97 -12.73 11.17 3.22
CA ALA A 97 -12.45 12.24 2.28
C ALA A 97 -13.54 12.32 1.20
N THR A 98 -13.43 13.31 0.33
CA THR A 98 -14.20 13.42 -0.91
C THR A 98 -13.33 13.10 -2.12
N GLU A 99 -13.91 13.02 -3.30
CA GLU A 99 -13.16 12.88 -4.55
C GLU A 99 -12.38 14.16 -4.92
N ASP A 100 -12.78 15.30 -4.36
CA ASP A 100 -12.07 16.56 -4.54
C ASP A 100 -10.69 16.49 -3.88
N PRO A 101 -9.59 16.84 -4.60
CA PRO A 101 -8.26 16.88 -4.01
C PRO A 101 -8.07 17.97 -2.95
N ASP A 102 -8.99 18.95 -2.85
CA ASP A 102 -8.90 20.01 -1.84
C ASP A 102 -9.22 19.46 -0.43
N PRO A 103 -8.22 19.41 0.50
CA PRO A 103 -8.44 18.93 1.85
C PRO A 103 -9.46 19.75 2.65
N ALA A 104 -9.77 21.00 2.22
CA ALA A 104 -10.80 21.81 2.89
C ALA A 104 -12.19 21.18 2.76
N THR A 105 -12.42 20.39 1.71
CA THR A 105 -13.70 19.69 1.44
C THR A 105 -13.84 18.38 2.23
N TRP A 106 -12.75 17.88 2.83
CA TRP A 106 -12.78 16.60 3.54
C TRP A 106 -13.32 16.76 4.96
N PRO A 107 -14.01 15.74 5.51
CA PRO A 107 -14.34 15.72 6.93
C PRO A 107 -13.09 15.84 7.81
N GLU A 108 -13.27 16.35 9.03
CA GLU A 108 -12.17 16.41 9.99
C GLU A 108 -11.68 15.01 10.35
N SER A 109 -10.34 14.82 10.32
CA SER A 109 -9.72 13.53 10.58
C SER A 109 -8.23 13.69 10.86
N PRO A 110 -7.57 12.68 11.51
CA PRO A 110 -6.12 12.70 11.72
C PRO A 110 -5.32 12.86 10.41
N ALA A 111 -5.74 12.21 9.33
CA ALA A 111 -5.09 12.33 8.02
C ALA A 111 -5.15 13.76 7.48
N ARG A 112 -6.33 14.40 7.56
CA ARG A 112 -6.53 15.78 7.11
C ARG A 112 -5.69 16.76 7.94
N VAL A 113 -5.70 16.63 9.26
CA VAL A 113 -4.93 17.52 10.16
C VAL A 113 -3.45 17.44 9.84
N ALA A 114 -2.87 16.23 9.81
CA ALA A 114 -1.45 16.04 9.52
C ALA A 114 -1.04 16.52 8.12
N LEU A 115 -1.94 16.41 7.14
CA LEU A 115 -1.72 16.92 5.80
C LEU A 115 -1.67 18.45 5.78
N LEU A 116 -2.63 19.13 6.41
CA LEU A 116 -2.72 20.59 6.44
C LEU A 116 -1.54 21.24 7.17
N GLU A 117 -0.96 20.58 8.18
CA GLU A 117 0.27 21.04 8.85
C GLU A 117 1.46 21.16 7.89
N ILE A 118 1.56 20.28 6.88
CA ILE A 118 2.65 20.34 5.88
C ILE A 118 2.32 21.30 4.75
N LEU A 119 1.06 21.28 4.28
CA LEU A 119 0.66 22.11 3.14
C LEU A 119 0.77 23.59 3.47
N GLY A 120 0.36 23.98 4.66
CA GLY A 120 0.20 25.39 5.00
C GLY A 120 -0.93 26.06 4.17
N PRO A 121 -1.12 27.38 4.31
CA PRO A 121 -2.19 28.07 3.61
C PRO A 121 -1.89 28.24 2.12
N GLY A 122 -2.94 28.11 1.29
CA GLY A 122 -2.93 28.49 -0.13
C GLY A 122 -2.25 27.51 -1.10
N ARG A 123 -1.84 26.33 -0.64
CA ARG A 123 -1.29 25.28 -1.52
C ARG A 123 -2.37 24.31 -1.95
N ALA A 124 -2.51 24.13 -3.25
CA ALA A 124 -3.41 23.14 -3.84
C ALA A 124 -2.71 21.81 -4.06
N LEU A 125 -3.45 20.73 -3.92
CA LEU A 125 -3.00 19.38 -4.29
C LEU A 125 -3.39 19.09 -5.74
N VAL A 126 -2.48 18.42 -6.45
CA VAL A 126 -2.69 17.87 -7.79
C VAL A 126 -2.46 16.38 -7.78
N GLU A 127 -3.15 15.66 -8.67
CA GLU A 127 -2.92 14.23 -8.83
C GLU A 127 -1.58 13.99 -9.55
N THR A 128 -0.69 13.23 -8.91
CA THR A 128 0.64 12.91 -9.42
C THR A 128 0.76 11.51 -9.99
N ALA A 129 -0.12 10.60 -9.57
CA ALA A 129 -0.19 9.23 -10.08
C ALA A 129 -1.52 8.58 -9.73
N ARG A 130 -1.93 7.59 -10.53
CA ARG A 130 -3.16 6.81 -10.34
C ARG A 130 -2.84 5.32 -10.44
N LEU A 131 -3.39 4.54 -9.52
CA LEU A 131 -3.13 3.10 -9.40
C LEU A 131 -4.44 2.35 -9.12
N ARG A 132 -4.82 1.44 -9.98
CA ARG A 132 -5.87 0.46 -9.69
C ARG A 132 -5.24 -0.77 -9.06
N GLN A 133 -5.90 -1.35 -8.06
CA GLN A 133 -5.44 -2.54 -7.38
C GLN A 133 -6.56 -3.56 -7.27
N HIS A 134 -6.26 -4.80 -7.69
CA HIS A 134 -7.10 -5.97 -7.45
C HIS A 134 -6.42 -6.77 -6.34
N ARG A 135 -7.04 -6.77 -5.16
CA ARG A 135 -6.44 -7.28 -3.94
C ARG A 135 -7.09 -8.59 -3.50
N LEU A 136 -6.27 -9.59 -3.23
CA LEU A 136 -6.68 -10.82 -2.54
C LEU A 136 -6.11 -10.78 -1.13
N LEU A 137 -7.00 -10.67 -0.15
CA LEU A 137 -6.67 -10.48 1.26
C LEU A 137 -6.91 -11.76 2.05
N ARG A 138 -6.01 -12.08 2.97
CA ARG A 138 -6.13 -13.20 3.90
C ARG A 138 -5.50 -12.83 5.23
N ASP A 139 -6.27 -12.93 6.32
CA ASP A 139 -5.71 -12.89 7.65
C ASP A 139 -5.12 -14.26 8.00
N VAL A 140 -3.90 -14.25 8.53
CA VAL A 140 -3.24 -15.43 9.09
C VAL A 140 -2.85 -15.18 10.53
N ARG A 141 -2.86 -16.23 11.35
CA ARG A 141 -2.63 -16.14 12.80
C ARG A 141 -1.64 -17.18 13.29
N ARG A 142 -0.78 -16.76 14.23
CA ARG A 142 0.05 -17.63 15.06
C ARG A 142 0.01 -17.12 16.51
N GLY A 143 -0.60 -17.86 17.43
CA GLY A 143 -0.84 -17.38 18.80
C GLY A 143 -1.65 -16.08 18.81
N GLU A 144 -1.10 -15.04 19.45
CA GLU A 144 -1.69 -13.71 19.51
C GLU A 144 -1.36 -12.83 18.29
N THR A 145 -0.43 -13.27 17.42
CA THR A 145 -0.01 -12.50 16.26
C THR A 145 -0.95 -12.72 15.09
N VAL A 146 -1.48 -11.61 14.55
CA VAL A 146 -2.33 -11.58 13.35
C VAL A 146 -1.66 -10.73 12.29
N VAL A 147 -1.51 -11.29 11.09
CA VAL A 147 -0.96 -10.61 9.91
C VAL A 147 -2.00 -10.67 8.78
N GLU A 148 -2.28 -9.53 8.14
CA GLU A 148 -3.00 -9.50 6.88
C GLU A 148 -2.02 -9.68 5.74
N LEU A 149 -2.21 -10.73 4.94
CA LEU A 149 -1.55 -10.93 3.67
C LEU A 149 -2.40 -10.32 2.56
N SER A 150 -1.78 -9.53 1.68
CA SER A 150 -2.43 -8.95 0.52
C SER A 150 -1.64 -9.24 -0.74
N LEU A 151 -2.17 -10.09 -1.63
CA LEU A 151 -1.64 -10.25 -2.97
C LEU A 151 -2.34 -9.26 -3.90
N ASP A 152 -1.59 -8.28 -4.37
CA ASP A 152 -2.09 -7.14 -5.13
C ASP A 152 -1.63 -7.21 -6.60
N ARG A 153 -2.58 -7.27 -7.54
CA ARG A 153 -2.33 -6.94 -8.93
C ARG A 153 -2.46 -5.43 -9.09
N LEU A 154 -1.35 -4.78 -9.41
CA LEU A 154 -1.21 -3.33 -9.51
C LEU A 154 -1.27 -2.91 -10.98
N GLU A 155 -2.12 -1.96 -11.31
CA GLU A 155 -2.24 -1.35 -12.63
C GLU A 155 -1.99 0.16 -12.52
N ALA A 156 -0.82 0.60 -12.99
CA ALA A 156 -0.52 2.03 -13.13
C ALA A 156 -1.31 2.60 -14.30
N LEU A 157 -2.01 3.71 -14.08
CA LEU A 157 -2.92 4.31 -15.07
C LEU A 157 -2.37 5.62 -15.63
N ASP A 158 -2.49 5.80 -16.96
CA ASP A 158 -2.38 7.06 -17.69
C ASP A 158 -3.78 7.44 -18.20
N GLY A 159 -4.44 8.36 -17.51
CA GLY A 159 -5.88 8.53 -17.65
C GLY A 159 -6.61 7.26 -17.25
N ASP A 160 -7.40 6.71 -18.16
CA ASP A 160 -8.13 5.43 -17.95
C ASP A 160 -7.39 4.22 -18.52
N ARG A 161 -6.25 4.42 -19.18
CA ARG A 161 -5.47 3.37 -19.82
C ARG A 161 -4.48 2.75 -18.85
N VAL A 162 -4.38 1.41 -18.82
CA VAL A 162 -3.32 0.70 -18.10
C VAL A 162 -2.00 0.90 -18.82
N ALA A 163 -1.06 1.58 -18.18
CA ALA A 163 0.28 1.87 -18.71
C ALA A 163 1.31 0.79 -18.31
N ALA A 164 1.15 0.20 -17.14
CA ALA A 164 2.00 -0.89 -16.65
C ALA A 164 1.25 -1.74 -15.61
N THR A 165 1.68 -2.99 -15.46
CA THR A 165 1.13 -3.92 -14.47
C THR A 165 2.26 -4.60 -13.72
N ARG A 166 2.10 -4.82 -12.41
CA ARG A 166 2.98 -5.70 -11.61
C ARG A 166 2.18 -6.38 -10.50
N TRP A 167 2.80 -7.39 -9.87
CA TRP A 167 2.27 -8.04 -8.68
C TRP A 167 3.13 -7.70 -7.47
N GLU A 168 2.47 -7.55 -6.33
CA GLU A 168 3.10 -7.27 -5.04
C GLU A 168 2.39 -8.07 -3.95
N LEU A 169 3.15 -8.58 -2.98
CA LEU A 169 2.62 -9.20 -1.77
C LEU A 169 2.98 -8.30 -0.59
N GLU A 170 1.98 -7.88 0.18
CA GLU A 170 2.17 -7.18 1.43
C GLU A 170 1.85 -8.11 2.60
N ALA A 171 2.62 -8.03 3.67
CA ALA A 171 2.35 -8.68 4.95
C ALA A 171 2.30 -7.58 6.02
N GLU A 172 1.11 -7.27 6.52
CA GLU A 172 0.87 -6.19 7.47
C GLU A 172 0.53 -6.75 8.85
N LEU A 173 1.28 -6.34 9.87
CA LEU A 173 1.03 -6.72 11.26
C LEU A 173 -0.20 -5.99 11.80
N LYS A 174 -1.27 -6.73 12.04
CA LYS A 174 -2.49 -6.18 12.64
C LYS A 174 -2.47 -6.25 14.17
N GLN A 175 -1.81 -7.27 14.71
CA GLN A 175 -1.68 -7.48 16.15
C GLN A 175 -0.48 -8.38 16.44
N GLY A 176 0.16 -8.23 17.60
CA GLY A 176 1.16 -9.17 18.12
C GLY A 176 2.60 -8.75 17.86
N SER A 177 3.46 -9.71 17.55
CA SER A 177 4.92 -9.57 17.55
C SER A 177 5.50 -9.23 16.17
N ARG A 178 6.46 -8.28 16.15
CA ARG A 178 7.28 -7.98 14.96
C ARG A 178 8.20 -9.14 14.59
N ASP A 179 8.69 -9.88 15.57
CA ASP A 179 9.57 -11.03 15.33
C ASP A 179 8.79 -12.13 14.61
N ASP A 180 7.55 -12.38 15.00
CA ASP A 180 6.64 -13.28 14.31
C ASP A 180 6.39 -12.86 12.86
N LEU A 181 6.16 -11.56 12.61
CA LEU A 181 6.07 -11.03 11.24
C LEU A 181 7.37 -11.30 10.46
N GLY A 182 8.53 -11.09 11.08
CA GLY A 182 9.85 -11.35 10.47
C GLY A 182 10.01 -12.81 10.06
N GLU A 183 9.59 -13.76 10.89
CA GLU A 183 9.61 -15.20 10.57
C GLU A 183 8.65 -15.55 9.42
N LEU A 184 7.44 -14.96 9.42
CA LEU A 184 6.50 -15.12 8.31
C LEU A 184 7.07 -14.57 7.01
N VAL A 185 7.67 -13.38 7.03
CA VAL A 185 8.34 -12.78 5.85
C VAL A 185 9.46 -13.67 5.33
N ALA A 186 10.28 -14.25 6.23
CA ALA A 186 11.31 -15.19 5.84
C ALA A 186 10.73 -16.48 5.20
N ALA A 187 9.54 -16.93 5.65
CA ALA A 187 8.82 -18.04 5.03
C ALA A 187 8.30 -17.68 3.64
N LEU A 188 7.67 -16.51 3.49
CA LEU A 188 7.16 -16.01 2.21
C LEU A 188 8.27 -15.86 1.16
N LEU A 189 9.46 -15.40 1.56
CA LEU A 189 10.64 -15.29 0.69
C LEU A 189 11.19 -16.63 0.20
N ARG A 190 10.83 -17.76 0.82
CA ARG A 190 11.17 -19.11 0.33
C ARG A 190 10.26 -19.59 -0.80
N ILE A 191 9.13 -18.92 -1.01
CA ILE A 191 8.23 -19.24 -2.13
C ILE A 191 8.92 -18.83 -3.44
N PRO A 192 9.11 -19.74 -4.41
CA PRO A 192 9.74 -19.42 -5.69
C PRO A 192 9.03 -18.24 -6.40
N GLY A 193 9.82 -17.28 -6.85
CA GLY A 193 9.32 -16.07 -7.50
C GLY A 193 8.94 -14.92 -6.55
N VAL A 194 9.10 -15.10 -5.23
CA VAL A 194 8.95 -14.02 -4.23
C VAL A 194 10.32 -13.40 -3.92
N GLY A 195 10.40 -12.08 -3.92
CA GLY A 195 11.59 -11.32 -3.57
C GLY A 195 11.25 -10.07 -2.77
N VAL A 196 12.25 -9.33 -2.33
CA VAL A 196 12.03 -8.04 -1.64
C VAL A 196 11.60 -6.99 -2.67
N ALA A 197 10.54 -6.24 -2.39
CA ALA A 197 10.15 -5.12 -3.24
C ALA A 197 11.09 -3.92 -3.02
N THR A 198 11.62 -3.37 -4.12
CA THR A 198 12.58 -2.25 -4.12
C THR A 198 11.93 -0.90 -4.43
N GLU A 199 10.69 -0.90 -4.90
CA GLU A 199 9.98 0.29 -5.34
C GLU A 199 8.59 0.36 -4.68
N SER A 200 8.19 1.55 -4.23
CA SER A 200 6.84 1.75 -3.67
C SER A 200 5.76 1.75 -4.76
N LYS A 201 4.50 1.48 -4.38
CA LYS A 201 3.32 1.56 -5.28
C LYS A 201 3.20 2.94 -5.95
N ARG A 202 3.44 4.05 -5.19
CA ARG A 202 3.45 5.41 -5.75
C ARG A 202 4.54 5.60 -6.80
N ALA A 203 5.79 5.16 -6.51
CA ALA A 203 6.90 5.30 -7.45
C ALA A 203 6.63 4.50 -8.72
N PHE A 204 6.12 3.27 -8.62
CA PHE A 204 5.69 2.46 -9.75
C PHE A 204 4.64 3.18 -10.61
N ALA A 205 3.60 3.73 -9.99
CA ALA A 205 2.55 4.45 -10.72
C ALA A 205 3.09 5.70 -11.45
N ARG A 206 4.00 6.46 -10.82
CA ARG A 206 4.64 7.63 -11.44
C ARG A 206 5.59 7.27 -12.59
N SER A 207 6.40 6.22 -12.43
CA SER A 207 7.38 5.81 -13.45
C SER A 207 6.70 5.34 -14.73
N ALA A 208 5.54 4.72 -14.63
CA ALA A 208 4.75 4.29 -15.78
C ALA A 208 4.25 5.49 -16.61
N ASN A 209 3.83 6.58 -15.96
CA ASN A 209 3.37 7.79 -16.64
C ASN A 209 4.55 8.52 -17.33
N SER A 210 5.71 8.59 -16.70
CA SER A 210 6.89 9.27 -17.25
C SER A 210 7.43 8.58 -18.52
N ARG A 211 7.37 7.26 -18.60
CA ARG A 211 7.82 6.49 -19.78
C ARG A 211 7.00 6.78 -21.04
N LEU A 212 5.70 7.07 -20.89
CA LEU A 212 4.81 7.37 -22.00
C LEU A 212 5.02 8.79 -22.55
N VAL A 213 5.41 9.74 -21.71
CA VAL A 213 5.76 11.10 -22.17
C VAL A 213 6.98 11.07 -23.08
N HIS A 214 8.02 10.27 -22.75
CA HIS A 214 9.22 10.13 -23.56
C HIS A 214 8.99 9.32 -24.86
N SER A 215 8.01 8.41 -24.88
CA SER A 215 7.67 7.65 -26.08
C SER A 215 6.77 8.41 -27.06
N ARG A 216 6.21 9.56 -26.67
CA ARG A 216 5.36 10.45 -27.49
C ARG A 216 6.09 11.66 -28.03
N ALA A 217 7.38 11.86 -27.69
CA ALA A 217 8.21 12.90 -28.33
C ALA A 217 8.50 12.47 -29.78
N PRO A 218 8.28 13.37 -30.77
CA PRO A 218 8.43 13.06 -32.19
C PRO A 218 9.88 12.77 -32.59
#